data_96bbb80e136434eb933688fceb0a41a5
#
_entry.id   96bbb80e136434eb933688fceb0a41a5
#
_cell.length_a   1.000
_cell.length_b   1.000
_cell.length_c   1.000
_cell.angle_alpha   90.00
_cell.angle_beta   90.00
_cell.angle_gamma   90.00
#
_symmetry.space_group_name_H-M   'P 1'
#
loop_
_entity.id
_entity.type
_entity.pdbx_description
1 polymer ?
#
loop_
_entity_poly.entity_id
_entity_poly.type
_entity_poly.pdbx_seq_one_letter_code
_entity_poly.pdbx_strand_id
1 'polypeptide(L)'
;MVRLVPMTETEFEAHLEKSIPEYAAENVAAGYWSEEEALERSRKAFANLLPQGVKSENNYLFRIQLEENGEKIGMIWMKHEVPRPHGFIYDFALDETQRGKGYGKQAMLALEEFAKELDLKTIGLHVFANNTAAMKLYKGLGYEVTSQNMTKKLV
;
A
#
# COMPACT_ATOMS: atom_id res chain seq x y z
N MET A 1 0.33 -14.24 -15.15
CA MET A 1 0.74 -14.32 -13.73
C MET A 1 1.62 -13.16 -13.37
N VAL A 2 1.55 -12.71 -12.13
CA VAL A 2 2.42 -11.65 -11.64
C VAL A 2 3.38 -12.20 -10.59
N ARG A 3 4.50 -11.50 -10.39
CA ARG A 3 5.43 -11.76 -9.30
C ARG A 3 5.86 -10.46 -8.65
N LEU A 4 6.32 -10.56 -7.42
CA LEU A 4 6.81 -9.42 -6.66
C LEU A 4 8.33 -9.36 -6.76
N VAL A 5 8.86 -8.20 -7.16
CA VAL A 5 10.28 -7.98 -7.34
C VAL A 5 10.69 -6.82 -6.42
N PRO A 6 11.77 -6.98 -5.63
CA PRO A 6 12.21 -5.88 -4.77
C PRO A 6 12.41 -4.59 -5.55
N MET A 7 11.93 -3.49 -4.99
CA MET A 7 12.04 -2.17 -5.60
C MET A 7 13.48 -1.67 -5.56
N THR A 8 13.96 -1.10 -6.66
CA THR A 8 15.28 -0.46 -6.70
C THR A 8 15.20 0.93 -6.06
N GLU A 9 16.35 1.52 -5.72
CA GLU A 9 16.40 2.89 -5.19
C GLU A 9 15.79 3.90 -6.15
N THR A 10 16.08 3.78 -7.44
CA THR A 10 15.52 4.68 -8.46
C THR A 10 14.00 4.56 -8.53
N GLU A 11 13.49 3.33 -8.49
CA GLU A 11 12.03 3.10 -8.46
C GLU A 11 11.39 3.65 -7.20
N PHE A 12 12.09 3.52 -6.06
CA PHE A 12 11.62 4.04 -4.79
C PHE A 12 11.52 5.56 -4.80
N GLU A 13 12.54 6.25 -5.31
CA GLU A 13 12.51 7.70 -5.42
C GLU A 13 11.37 8.18 -6.31
N ALA A 14 11.15 7.53 -7.44
CA ALA A 14 10.03 7.84 -8.33
C ALA A 14 8.68 7.61 -7.64
N HIS A 15 8.59 6.53 -6.85
CA HIS A 15 7.40 6.23 -6.07
C HIS A 15 7.11 7.33 -5.04
N LEU A 16 8.12 7.81 -4.32
CA LEU A 16 7.94 8.86 -3.32
C LEU A 16 7.47 10.18 -3.96
N GLU A 17 8.02 10.55 -5.10
CA GLU A 17 7.62 11.77 -5.81
C GLU A 17 6.12 11.78 -6.13
N LYS A 18 5.55 10.61 -6.38
CA LYS A 18 4.14 10.45 -6.67
C LYS A 18 3.32 10.29 -5.39
N SER A 19 3.77 9.45 -4.47
CA SER A 19 2.97 9.04 -3.31
C SER A 19 2.88 10.11 -2.24
N ILE A 20 3.91 10.92 -2.04
CA ILE A 20 3.86 11.98 -1.05
C ILE A 20 2.75 12.99 -1.35
N PRO A 21 2.65 13.55 -2.58
CA PRO A 21 1.53 14.44 -2.91
C PRO A 21 0.16 13.75 -2.87
N GLU A 22 0.07 12.51 -3.33
CA GLU A 22 -1.18 11.76 -3.32
C GLU A 22 -1.70 11.51 -1.92
N TYR A 23 -0.83 11.10 -1.02
CA TYR A 23 -1.19 10.87 0.38
C TYR A 23 -1.62 12.16 1.06
N ALA A 24 -0.92 13.26 0.78
CA ALA A 24 -1.30 14.59 1.28
C ALA A 24 -2.71 14.95 0.81
N ALA A 25 -3.01 14.77 -0.48
CA ALA A 25 -4.31 15.08 -1.05
C ALA A 25 -5.43 14.21 -0.47
N GLU A 26 -5.18 12.94 -0.25
CA GLU A 26 -6.15 12.03 0.35
C GLU A 26 -6.53 12.46 1.77
N ASN A 27 -5.55 12.90 2.57
CA ASN A 27 -5.81 13.35 3.93
C ASN A 27 -6.53 14.69 3.97
N VAL A 28 -6.28 15.58 3.02
CA VAL A 28 -7.05 16.82 2.88
C VAL A 28 -8.50 16.51 2.51
N ALA A 29 -8.70 15.63 1.52
CA ALA A 29 -10.04 15.23 1.10
C ALA A 29 -10.83 14.53 2.21
N ALA A 30 -10.14 13.77 3.07
CA ALA A 30 -10.76 13.10 4.21
C ALA A 30 -11.01 14.04 5.40
N GLY A 31 -10.52 15.27 5.34
CA GLY A 31 -10.69 16.25 6.40
C GLY A 31 -9.72 16.13 7.57
N TYR A 32 -8.66 15.35 7.42
CA TYR A 32 -7.69 15.15 8.50
C TYR A 32 -6.58 16.21 8.55
N TRP A 33 -6.23 16.78 7.39
CA TRP A 33 -5.16 17.77 7.27
C TRP A 33 -5.65 18.99 6.52
N SER A 34 -5.07 20.17 6.83
CA SER A 34 -5.30 21.38 6.04
C SER A 34 -4.42 21.34 4.78
N GLU A 35 -4.82 22.04 3.74
CA GLU A 35 -4.04 22.13 2.50
C GLU A 35 -2.64 22.71 2.73
N GLU A 36 -2.52 23.67 3.66
CA GLU A 36 -1.25 24.33 3.95
C GLU A 36 -0.21 23.40 4.54
N GLU A 37 -0.63 22.49 5.42
CA GLU A 37 0.29 21.59 6.14
C GLU A 37 0.44 20.21 5.49
N ALA A 38 -0.43 19.85 4.56
CA ALA A 38 -0.56 18.49 4.07
C ALA A 38 0.73 17.92 3.46
N LEU A 39 1.38 18.67 2.60
CA LEU A 39 2.58 18.18 1.89
C LEU A 39 3.72 17.91 2.87
N GLU A 40 3.96 18.81 3.82
CA GLU A 40 5.01 18.63 4.82
C GLU A 40 4.71 17.49 5.78
N ARG A 41 3.44 17.36 6.19
CA ARG A 41 3.03 16.23 7.04
C ARG A 41 3.20 14.90 6.33
N SER A 42 2.90 14.86 5.03
CA SER A 42 3.09 13.66 4.23
C SER A 42 4.56 13.28 4.12
N ARG A 43 5.43 14.26 3.84
CA ARG A 43 6.88 14.03 3.78
C ARG A 43 7.41 13.45 5.10
N LYS A 44 6.99 14.02 6.21
CA LYS A 44 7.40 13.54 7.54
C LYS A 44 6.90 12.13 7.82
N ALA A 45 5.68 11.83 7.42
CA ALA A 45 5.11 10.49 7.60
C ALA A 45 5.93 9.44 6.87
N PHE A 46 6.27 9.68 5.59
CA PHE A 46 7.11 8.77 4.82
C PHE A 46 8.53 8.66 5.40
N ALA A 47 9.12 9.78 5.81
CA ALA A 47 10.46 9.77 6.42
C ALA A 47 10.48 8.99 7.74
N ASN A 48 9.42 9.07 8.54
CA ASN A 48 9.33 8.34 9.79
C ASN A 48 9.11 6.84 9.58
N LEU A 49 8.30 6.48 8.58
CA LEU A 49 8.01 5.08 8.26
C LEU A 49 9.18 4.39 7.56
N LEU A 50 9.91 5.13 6.75
CA LEU A 50 11.03 4.61 5.95
C LEU A 50 12.29 5.44 6.18
N PRO A 51 12.85 5.40 7.40
CA PRO A 51 13.99 6.24 7.77
C PRO A 51 15.25 5.94 6.97
N GLN A 52 15.36 4.77 6.37
CA GLN A 52 16.50 4.38 5.53
C GLN A 52 16.04 4.07 4.09
N GLY A 53 14.94 4.69 3.67
CA GLY A 53 14.40 4.51 2.33
C GLY A 53 14.02 3.08 2.03
N VAL A 54 14.38 2.61 0.85
CA VAL A 54 14.04 1.26 0.39
C VAL A 54 14.69 0.16 1.24
N LYS A 55 15.73 0.50 2.01
CA LYS A 55 16.44 -0.44 2.89
C LYS A 55 15.96 -0.39 4.33
N SER A 56 14.87 0.30 4.60
CA SER A 56 14.30 0.39 5.95
C SER A 56 13.96 -0.98 6.50
N GLU A 57 14.41 -1.25 7.72
CA GLU A 57 14.26 -2.55 8.35
C GLU A 57 12.79 -2.95 8.48
N ASN A 58 12.50 -4.23 8.23
CA ASN A 58 11.17 -4.83 8.31
C ASN A 58 10.15 -4.26 7.31
N ASN A 59 10.62 -3.48 6.34
CA ASN A 59 9.79 -2.96 5.27
C ASN A 59 10.11 -3.66 3.96
N TYR A 60 9.08 -4.04 3.24
CA TYR A 60 9.17 -4.77 1.99
C TYR A 60 8.45 -3.98 0.92
N LEU A 61 9.23 -3.38 0.03
CA LEU A 61 8.71 -2.58 -1.08
C LEU A 61 8.96 -3.35 -2.37
N PHE A 62 7.88 -3.71 -3.04
CA PHE A 62 7.94 -4.52 -4.25
C PHE A 62 7.36 -3.78 -5.45
N ARG A 63 7.93 -4.05 -6.62
CA ARG A 63 7.25 -3.81 -7.88
C ARG A 63 6.46 -5.07 -8.23
N ILE A 64 5.30 -4.86 -8.82
CA ILE A 64 4.48 -5.95 -9.36
C ILE A 64 4.86 -6.11 -10.82
N GLN A 65 5.31 -7.29 -11.20
CA GLN A 65 5.84 -7.56 -12.54
C GLN A 65 5.06 -8.67 -13.22
N LEU A 66 4.74 -8.46 -14.51
CA LEU A 66 4.16 -9.53 -15.33
C LEU A 66 5.25 -10.53 -15.69
N GLU A 67 4.98 -11.81 -15.47
CA GLU A 67 5.95 -12.87 -15.77
C GLU A 67 6.19 -13.02 -17.27
N GLU A 68 5.16 -12.84 -18.08
CA GLU A 68 5.22 -13.09 -19.54
C GLU A 68 6.13 -12.12 -20.29
N ASN A 69 6.28 -10.87 -19.82
CA ASN A 69 7.07 -9.87 -20.55
C ASN A 69 7.97 -9.01 -19.69
N GLY A 70 7.95 -9.23 -18.37
CA GLY A 70 8.77 -8.46 -17.43
C GLY A 70 8.28 -7.04 -17.19
N GLU A 71 7.11 -6.66 -17.70
CA GLU A 71 6.58 -5.32 -17.50
C GLU A 71 6.19 -5.09 -16.03
N LYS A 72 6.61 -3.95 -15.49
CA LYS A 72 6.27 -3.55 -14.12
C LYS A 72 4.98 -2.74 -14.16
N ILE A 73 3.97 -3.24 -13.48
CA ILE A 73 2.59 -2.72 -13.60
C ILE A 73 2.05 -2.13 -12.31
N GLY A 74 2.83 -2.10 -11.26
CA GLY A 74 2.39 -1.56 -9.98
C GLY A 74 3.41 -1.75 -8.88
N MET A 75 2.95 -1.52 -7.66
CA MET A 75 3.81 -1.66 -6.47
C MET A 75 2.98 -2.10 -5.27
N ILE A 76 3.67 -2.65 -4.27
CA ILE A 76 3.08 -2.97 -2.98
C ILE A 76 4.14 -2.79 -1.90
N TRP A 77 3.73 -2.21 -0.76
CA TRP A 77 4.59 -1.96 0.39
C TRP A 77 3.94 -2.56 1.63
N MET A 78 4.63 -3.54 2.22
CA MET A 78 4.21 -4.17 3.48
C MET A 78 5.30 -3.99 4.53
N LYS A 79 4.90 -3.76 5.77
CA LYS A 79 5.80 -3.73 6.91
C LYS A 79 5.47 -4.89 7.84
N HIS A 80 6.50 -5.61 8.28
CA HIS A 80 6.38 -6.57 9.38
C HIS A 80 6.41 -5.78 10.69
N GLU A 81 5.34 -5.79 11.43
CA GLU A 81 5.21 -5.04 12.69
C GLU A 81 5.77 -5.84 13.87
N VAL A 82 7.11 -6.04 13.86
CA VAL A 82 7.79 -6.80 14.92
C VAL A 82 7.49 -6.24 16.30
N PRO A 83 7.42 -7.11 17.35
CA PRO A 83 7.61 -8.56 17.31
C PRO A 83 6.34 -9.35 16.93
N ARG A 84 5.25 -8.68 16.60
CA ARG A 84 3.98 -9.33 16.25
C ARG A 84 4.12 -10.10 14.94
N PRO A 85 3.49 -11.27 14.80
CA PRO A 85 3.47 -11.99 13.53
C PRO A 85 2.43 -11.39 12.58
N HIS A 86 2.53 -10.08 12.34
CA HIS A 86 1.56 -9.29 11.59
C HIS A 86 2.27 -8.41 10.56
N GLY A 87 1.79 -8.45 9.33
CA GLY A 87 2.23 -7.54 8.28
C GLY A 87 1.16 -6.49 8.04
N PHE A 88 1.57 -5.24 7.80
CA PHE A 88 0.65 -4.16 7.47
C PHE A 88 0.98 -3.62 6.09
N ILE A 89 -0.01 -3.57 5.20
CA ILE A 89 0.14 -3.01 3.86
C ILE A 89 -0.07 -1.50 3.95
N TYR A 90 0.99 -0.74 3.69
CA TYR A 90 0.94 0.72 3.69
C TYR A 90 0.54 1.30 2.36
N ASP A 91 0.88 0.61 1.26
CA ASP A 91 0.52 1.07 -0.06
C ASP A 91 0.41 -0.10 -1.02
N PHE A 92 -0.52 0.02 -1.95
CA PHE A 92 -0.74 -0.96 -3.01
C PHE A 92 -1.42 -0.25 -4.17
N ALA A 93 -0.79 -0.25 -5.32
CA ALA A 93 -1.32 0.42 -6.49
C ALA A 93 -0.95 -0.34 -7.76
N LEU A 94 -1.91 -0.43 -8.68
CA LEU A 94 -1.68 -0.87 -10.05
C LEU A 94 -1.74 0.36 -10.96
N ASP A 95 -0.95 0.33 -12.03
CA ASP A 95 -1.05 1.33 -13.08
C ASP A 95 -2.48 1.32 -13.63
N GLU A 96 -3.00 2.50 -13.94
CA GLU A 96 -4.40 2.65 -14.33
C GLU A 96 -4.80 1.75 -15.50
N THR A 97 -3.92 1.62 -16.50
CA THR A 97 -4.16 0.80 -17.69
C THR A 97 -4.18 -0.71 -17.40
N GLN A 98 -3.70 -1.11 -16.24
CA GLN A 98 -3.59 -2.53 -15.85
C GLN A 98 -4.67 -2.98 -14.87
N ARG A 99 -5.59 -2.09 -14.53
CA ARG A 99 -6.69 -2.40 -13.61
C ARG A 99 -7.80 -3.18 -14.31
N GLY A 100 -8.57 -3.95 -13.53
CA GLY A 100 -9.69 -4.72 -14.04
C GLY A 100 -9.31 -5.99 -14.78
N LYS A 101 -8.07 -6.44 -14.69
CA LYS A 101 -7.56 -7.64 -15.38
C LYS A 101 -7.24 -8.80 -14.42
N GLY A 102 -7.55 -8.65 -13.14
CA GLY A 102 -7.27 -9.67 -12.13
C GLY A 102 -5.85 -9.62 -11.55
N TYR A 103 -5.03 -8.67 -11.94
CA TYR A 103 -3.65 -8.57 -11.45
C TYR A 103 -3.56 -8.17 -9.98
N GLY A 104 -4.51 -7.37 -9.50
CA GLY A 104 -4.56 -7.00 -8.09
C GLY A 104 -4.72 -8.21 -7.18
N LYS A 105 -5.62 -9.11 -7.54
CA LYS A 105 -5.82 -10.36 -6.81
C LYS A 105 -4.56 -11.22 -6.84
N GLN A 106 -3.94 -11.35 -8.00
CA GLN A 106 -2.70 -12.13 -8.15
C GLN A 106 -1.57 -11.54 -7.30
N ALA A 107 -1.43 -10.22 -7.28
CA ALA A 107 -0.39 -9.54 -6.49
C ALA A 107 -0.62 -9.76 -5.00
N MET A 108 -1.86 -9.65 -4.53
CA MET A 108 -2.20 -9.89 -3.12
C MET A 108 -1.94 -11.34 -2.72
N LEU A 109 -2.27 -12.30 -3.57
CA LEU A 109 -1.99 -13.70 -3.29
C LEU A 109 -0.48 -13.96 -3.22
N ALA A 110 0.29 -13.33 -4.11
CA ALA A 110 1.77 -13.43 -4.07
C ALA A 110 2.33 -12.84 -2.77
N LEU A 111 1.78 -11.71 -2.31
CA LEU A 111 2.18 -11.11 -1.04
C LEU A 111 1.85 -12.02 0.13
N GLU A 112 0.68 -12.64 0.12
CA GLU A 112 0.28 -13.57 1.19
C GLU A 112 1.23 -14.77 1.28
N GLU A 113 1.67 -15.31 0.15
CA GLU A 113 2.67 -16.37 0.14
C GLU A 113 4.01 -15.89 0.71
N PHE A 114 4.44 -14.69 0.34
CA PHE A 114 5.65 -14.09 0.91
C PHE A 114 5.52 -13.90 2.42
N ALA A 115 4.36 -13.41 2.89
CA ALA A 115 4.11 -13.22 4.31
C ALA A 115 4.17 -14.55 5.08
N LYS A 116 3.67 -15.63 4.50
CA LYS A 116 3.77 -16.97 5.11
C LYS A 116 5.22 -17.42 5.23
N GLU A 117 6.07 -17.11 4.26
CA GLU A 117 7.50 -17.40 4.32
C GLU A 117 8.19 -16.67 5.47
N LEU A 118 7.66 -15.52 5.88
CA LEU A 118 8.14 -14.76 7.02
C LEU A 118 7.50 -15.21 8.35
N ASP A 119 6.71 -16.28 8.33
CA ASP A 119 5.95 -16.78 9.48
C ASP A 119 4.93 -15.78 10.03
N LEU A 120 4.44 -14.87 9.20
CA LEU A 120 3.36 -13.97 9.58
C LEU A 120 2.04 -14.72 9.64
N LYS A 121 1.20 -14.35 10.60
CA LYS A 121 -0.10 -15.00 10.82
C LYS A 121 -1.27 -14.18 10.31
N THR A 122 -1.08 -12.86 10.19
CA THR A 122 -2.12 -11.94 9.74
C THR A 122 -1.52 -10.84 8.88
N ILE A 123 -2.35 -10.30 7.99
CA ILE A 123 -2.04 -9.10 7.21
C ILE A 123 -3.16 -8.11 7.42
N GLY A 124 -2.82 -6.88 7.76
CA GLY A 124 -3.77 -5.79 7.88
C GLY A 124 -3.53 -4.72 6.84
N LEU A 125 -4.53 -3.90 6.62
CA LEU A 125 -4.44 -2.74 5.74
C LEU A 125 -5.49 -1.72 6.14
N HIS A 126 -5.32 -0.50 5.65
CA HIS A 126 -6.34 0.55 5.76
C HIS A 126 -6.89 0.83 4.36
N VAL A 127 -8.19 1.00 4.26
CA VAL A 127 -8.84 1.36 3.00
C VAL A 127 -9.89 2.43 3.28
N PHE A 128 -9.88 3.50 2.46
CA PHE A 128 -10.91 4.53 2.56
C PHE A 128 -12.26 3.98 2.09
N ALA A 129 -13.32 4.36 2.79
CA ALA A 129 -14.67 3.84 2.54
C ALA A 129 -15.18 4.11 1.12
N ASN A 130 -14.71 5.20 0.49
CA ASN A 130 -15.10 5.55 -0.87
C ASN A 130 -14.36 4.73 -1.95
N ASN A 131 -13.35 3.97 -1.57
CA ASN A 131 -12.63 3.11 -2.50
C ASN A 131 -13.33 1.76 -2.60
N THR A 132 -14.46 1.75 -3.31
CA THR A 132 -15.31 0.55 -3.41
C THR A 132 -14.64 -0.60 -4.17
N ALA A 133 -13.83 -0.30 -5.16
CA ALA A 133 -13.10 -1.31 -5.92
C ALA A 133 -12.10 -2.06 -5.03
N ALA A 134 -11.33 -1.33 -4.22
CA ALA A 134 -10.39 -1.93 -3.27
C ALA A 134 -11.12 -2.74 -2.20
N MET A 135 -12.21 -2.21 -1.65
CA MET A 135 -13.03 -2.92 -0.67
C MET A 135 -13.51 -4.26 -1.22
N LYS A 136 -13.99 -4.26 -2.45
CA LYS A 136 -14.47 -5.47 -3.10
C LYS A 136 -13.35 -6.50 -3.28
N LEU A 137 -12.17 -6.03 -3.70
CA LEU A 137 -11.00 -6.89 -3.85
C LEU A 137 -10.62 -7.55 -2.53
N TYR A 138 -10.47 -6.76 -1.48
CA TYR A 138 -10.02 -7.28 -0.18
C TYR A 138 -11.04 -8.21 0.44
N LYS A 139 -12.32 -7.88 0.42
CA LYS A 139 -13.38 -8.76 0.92
C LYS A 139 -13.43 -10.07 0.15
N GLY A 140 -13.25 -10.02 -1.16
CA GLY A 140 -13.19 -11.22 -2.00
C GLY A 140 -12.02 -12.14 -1.67
N LEU A 141 -10.95 -11.60 -1.09
CA LEU A 141 -9.78 -12.36 -0.65
C LEU A 141 -9.89 -12.83 0.81
N GLY A 142 -10.96 -12.48 1.50
CA GLY A 142 -11.17 -12.90 2.88
C GLY A 142 -10.77 -11.87 3.94
N TYR A 143 -10.43 -10.65 3.55
CA TYR A 143 -10.15 -9.59 4.51
C TYR A 143 -11.46 -9.12 5.16
N GLU A 144 -11.41 -8.92 6.46
CA GLU A 144 -12.58 -8.52 7.26
C GLU A 144 -12.35 -7.15 7.88
N VAL A 145 -13.40 -6.35 7.98
CA VAL A 145 -13.34 -5.05 8.65
C VAL A 145 -13.16 -5.28 10.14
N THR A 146 -12.08 -4.73 10.72
CA THR A 146 -11.79 -4.86 12.15
C THR A 146 -12.21 -3.63 12.94
N SER A 147 -12.25 -2.45 12.30
CA SER A 147 -12.71 -1.21 12.92
C SER A 147 -13.15 -0.24 11.83
N GLN A 148 -13.97 0.73 12.18
CA GLN A 148 -14.43 1.75 11.26
C GLN A 148 -14.49 3.11 11.96
N ASN A 149 -14.04 4.16 11.26
CA ASN A 149 -14.22 5.53 11.70
C ASN A 149 -15.46 6.09 10.99
N MET A 150 -16.33 6.73 11.75
CA MET A 150 -17.56 7.31 11.22
C MET A 150 -17.63 8.78 11.60
N THR A 151 -18.10 9.62 10.68
CA THR A 151 -18.24 11.05 10.89
C THR A 151 -19.58 11.52 10.37
N LYS A 152 -20.21 12.43 11.12
CA LYS A 152 -21.43 13.10 10.68
C LYS A 152 -21.19 14.60 10.68
N LYS A 153 -21.50 15.25 9.56
CA LYS A 153 -21.49 16.71 9.50
C LYS A 153 -22.72 17.25 10.23
N LEU A 154 -22.52 18.26 11.08
CA LEU A 154 -23.59 18.88 11.85
C LEU A 154 -24.00 20.25 11.27
N VAL A 155 -23.22 20.73 10.32
CA VAL A 155 -23.48 22.02 9.62
C VAL A 155 -23.38 21.82 8.11
#